data_3c34c880fab60b10029266a28cf9f11e
#
_entry.id   3c34c880fab60b10029266a28cf9f11e
#
_cell.length_a   1.000
_cell.length_b   1.000
_cell.length_c   1.000
_cell.angle_alpha   90.00
_cell.angle_beta   90.00
_cell.angle_gamma   90.00
#
_symmetry.space_group_name_H-M   'P 1'
#
loop_
_entity.id
_entity.type
_entity.pdbx_description
1 polymer ?
#
loop_
_entity_poly.entity_id
_entity_poly.type
_entity_poly.pdbx_seq_one_letter_code
_entity_poly.pdbx_strand_id
1 'polypeptide(L)'
;MKYYQTGFNSTFKKTIHNDQTNGKQIPYVRSVVKYTPTWSRSFMPVTQEEREHVAKMKLITNASLLKDKKVVFCDDSIVRGTQLRDNVKMLYECGAKEVHIRISCPPLLYGCPFLNFSNSKTDMELITRRCIKELEGDAYKNLEYYSDHTTKQYANLVEMLRKHIGVDSLKFNTIDIIRDAIGLPKETICTHCFDGTSYGHK
;
A
#
# COMPACT_ATOMS: atom_id res chain seq x y z
N MET A 1 11.27 -22.12 6.17
CA MET A 1 10.32 -21.10 6.59
C MET A 1 9.26 -20.98 5.49
N LYS A 2 7.96 -21.11 5.80
CA LYS A 2 6.91 -21.02 4.75
C LYS A 2 6.27 -19.63 4.82
N TYR A 3 6.36 -18.89 3.72
CA TYR A 3 5.65 -17.62 3.53
C TYR A 3 4.36 -17.88 2.78
N TYR A 4 3.30 -17.14 3.10
CA TYR A 4 2.03 -17.19 2.40
C TYR A 4 1.69 -15.80 1.89
N GLN A 5 1.35 -15.71 0.61
CA GLN A 5 0.93 -14.48 -0.04
C GLN A 5 -0.59 -14.37 0.00
N THR A 6 -1.11 -13.22 0.43
CA THR A 6 -2.52 -12.86 0.32
C THR A 6 -2.63 -11.56 -0.48
N GLY A 7 -3.49 -11.53 -1.47
CA GLY A 7 -3.68 -10.31 -2.27
C GLY A 7 -4.75 -10.47 -3.34
N PHE A 8 -5.23 -9.35 -3.85
CA PHE A 8 -6.39 -9.28 -4.74
C PHE A 8 -6.07 -9.48 -6.22
N ASN A 9 -4.80 -9.59 -6.66
CA ASN A 9 -4.50 -9.55 -8.09
C ASN A 9 -3.44 -10.55 -8.55
N SER A 10 -3.73 -11.25 -9.66
CA SER A 10 -2.88 -12.26 -10.30
C SER A 10 -1.58 -11.71 -10.91
N THR A 11 -1.52 -10.41 -11.16
CA THR A 11 -0.37 -9.73 -11.81
C THR A 11 0.87 -9.68 -10.91
N PHE A 12 0.68 -9.77 -9.59
CA PHE A 12 1.77 -9.72 -8.60
C PHE A 12 2.65 -10.97 -8.51
N LYS A 13 2.26 -12.06 -9.14
CA LYS A 13 3.05 -13.31 -9.10
C LYS A 13 4.51 -13.15 -9.56
N LYS A 14 4.80 -12.21 -10.46
CA LYS A 14 6.15 -12.02 -11.01
C LYS A 14 7.10 -11.20 -10.13
N THR A 15 6.59 -10.21 -9.41
CA THR A 15 7.43 -9.23 -8.70
C THR A 15 8.03 -9.76 -7.39
N ILE A 16 7.38 -10.74 -6.75
CA ILE A 16 7.85 -11.32 -5.48
C ILE A 16 8.94 -12.39 -5.70
N HIS A 17 9.12 -12.86 -6.93
CA HIS A 17 9.94 -14.03 -7.23
C HIS A 17 11.46 -13.84 -7.06
N ASN A 18 12.01 -12.64 -7.16
CA ASN A 18 13.46 -12.50 -7.34
C ASN A 18 14.28 -12.14 -6.09
N ASP A 19 13.72 -11.45 -5.09
CA ASP A 19 14.58 -10.84 -4.06
C ASP A 19 14.69 -11.57 -2.70
N GLN A 20 13.77 -12.46 -2.35
CA GLN A 20 13.73 -13.02 -0.97
C GLN A 20 13.58 -14.54 -0.86
N THR A 21 13.45 -15.25 -1.96
CA THR A 21 13.10 -16.68 -1.90
C THR A 21 14.15 -17.65 -2.46
N ASN A 22 15.28 -17.18 -2.93
CA ASN A 22 16.29 -18.03 -3.61
C ASN A 22 15.63 -18.98 -4.64
N GLY A 23 14.69 -18.44 -5.42
CA GLY A 23 13.97 -19.20 -6.44
C GLY A 23 12.83 -20.10 -5.93
N LYS A 24 12.54 -20.11 -4.62
CA LYS A 24 11.41 -20.87 -4.07
C LYS A 24 10.10 -20.12 -4.26
N GLN A 25 9.10 -20.82 -4.80
CA GLN A 25 7.76 -20.26 -4.98
C GLN A 25 7.07 -20.02 -3.63
N ILE A 26 6.62 -18.78 -3.39
CA ILE A 26 5.80 -18.46 -2.22
C ILE A 26 4.37 -18.96 -2.50
N PRO A 27 3.77 -19.79 -1.63
CA PRO A 27 2.42 -20.26 -1.82
C PRO A 27 1.43 -19.09 -1.78
N TYR A 28 0.58 -19.00 -2.80
CA TYR A 28 -0.55 -18.08 -2.81
C TYR A 28 -1.75 -18.69 -2.11
N VAL A 29 -2.32 -17.97 -1.14
CA VAL A 29 -3.48 -18.43 -0.37
C VAL A 29 -4.49 -17.28 -0.27
N ARG A 30 -5.76 -17.57 -0.50
CA ARG A 30 -6.86 -16.62 -0.25
C ARG A 30 -7.31 -16.71 1.20
N SER A 31 -6.52 -16.15 2.10
CA SER A 31 -6.87 -16.09 3.52
C SER A 31 -7.83 -14.94 3.85
N VAL A 32 -7.94 -13.95 2.97
CA VAL A 32 -8.89 -12.83 3.05
C VAL A 32 -9.73 -12.82 1.80
N VAL A 33 -11.05 -12.90 1.96
CA VAL A 33 -12.01 -12.91 0.85
C VAL A 33 -12.94 -11.71 1.00
N LYS A 34 -13.12 -10.97 -0.08
CA LYS A 34 -14.11 -9.89 -0.13
C LYS A 34 -15.51 -10.50 -0.25
N TYR A 35 -16.39 -10.12 0.65
CA TYR A 35 -17.80 -10.47 0.57
C TYR A 35 -18.50 -9.52 -0.41
N THR A 36 -18.82 -10.07 -1.60
CA THR A 36 -19.37 -9.28 -2.72
C THR A 36 -20.87 -8.91 -2.61
N PRO A 37 -21.73 -9.60 -1.84
CA PRO A 37 -23.15 -9.22 -1.73
C PRO A 37 -23.42 -7.93 -0.96
N THR A 38 -22.44 -7.33 -0.30
CA THR A 38 -22.65 -6.04 0.37
C THR A 38 -22.70 -4.89 -0.64
N TRP A 39 -23.89 -4.35 -0.87
CA TRP A 39 -24.21 -3.34 -1.88
C TRP A 39 -23.67 -1.95 -1.58
N SER A 40 -23.49 -1.60 -0.31
CA SER A 40 -23.07 -0.27 0.06
C SER A 40 -21.54 -0.12 0.04
N ARG A 41 -21.06 0.96 -0.58
CA ARG A 41 -19.70 1.43 -0.35
C ARG A 41 -19.60 1.84 1.12
N SER A 42 -18.46 1.58 1.78
CA SER A 42 -18.28 1.80 3.24
C SER A 42 -18.47 3.24 3.72
N PHE A 43 -18.61 4.20 2.81
CA PHE A 43 -18.89 5.60 3.12
C PHE A 43 -20.37 6.00 3.01
N MET A 44 -21.27 5.09 2.58
CA MET A 44 -22.70 5.39 2.41
C MET A 44 -23.54 5.28 3.69
N PRO A 45 -23.22 4.43 4.69
CA PRO A 45 -23.99 4.41 5.93
C PRO A 45 -23.93 5.73 6.69
N VAL A 46 -25.03 6.11 7.31
CA VAL A 46 -25.22 7.41 7.96
C VAL A 46 -24.43 7.49 9.27
N THR A 47 -24.38 6.39 10.04
CA THR A 47 -23.69 6.35 11.34
C THR A 47 -22.29 5.77 11.24
N GLN A 48 -21.42 6.13 12.19
CA GLN A 48 -20.05 5.60 12.27
C GLN A 48 -20.07 4.08 12.59
N GLU A 49 -20.96 3.63 13.47
CA GLU A 49 -21.10 2.22 13.82
C GLU A 49 -21.50 1.36 12.63
N GLU A 50 -22.46 1.82 11.82
CA GLU A 50 -22.84 1.12 10.58
C GLU A 50 -21.70 1.06 9.57
N ARG A 51 -20.92 2.14 9.44
CA ARG A 51 -19.73 2.16 8.58
C ARG A 51 -18.68 1.15 9.01
N GLU A 52 -18.41 1.05 10.29
CA GLU A 52 -17.48 0.07 10.87
C GLU A 52 -18.00 -1.36 10.71
N HIS A 53 -19.29 -1.57 10.92
CA HIS A 53 -19.93 -2.87 10.74
C HIS A 53 -19.87 -3.32 9.26
N VAL A 54 -20.22 -2.44 8.32
CA VAL A 54 -20.13 -2.71 6.88
C VAL A 54 -18.68 -2.94 6.45
N ALA A 55 -17.71 -2.21 7.00
CA ALA A 55 -16.30 -2.43 6.72
C ALA A 55 -15.82 -3.80 7.21
N LYS A 56 -16.21 -4.21 8.41
CA LYS A 56 -15.90 -5.55 8.97
C LYS A 56 -16.55 -6.68 8.17
N MET A 57 -17.77 -6.51 7.67
CA MET A 57 -18.44 -7.52 6.86
C MET A 57 -17.88 -7.70 5.45
N LYS A 58 -17.10 -6.73 4.95
CA LYS A 58 -16.54 -6.77 3.59
C LYS A 58 -15.40 -7.76 3.42
N LEU A 59 -14.70 -8.09 4.48
CA LEU A 59 -13.55 -8.97 4.45
C LEU A 59 -13.79 -10.16 5.38
N ILE A 60 -13.91 -11.33 4.79
CA ILE A 60 -13.99 -12.59 5.53
C ILE A 60 -12.58 -13.16 5.59
N THR A 61 -12.07 -13.36 6.81
CA THR A 61 -10.77 -13.97 7.04
C THR A 61 -10.89 -15.43 7.43
N ASN A 62 -9.99 -16.24 6.87
CA ASN A 62 -9.82 -17.63 7.31
C ASN A 62 -8.63 -17.72 8.26
N ALA A 63 -8.89 -17.65 9.57
CA ALA A 63 -7.86 -17.66 10.60
C ALA A 63 -6.99 -18.94 10.57
N SER A 64 -7.53 -20.10 10.14
CA SER A 64 -6.75 -21.32 10.05
C SER A 64 -5.62 -21.25 9.02
N LEU A 65 -5.77 -20.41 7.99
CA LEU A 65 -4.75 -20.18 6.97
C LEU A 65 -3.70 -19.16 7.41
N LEU A 66 -3.98 -18.37 8.44
CA LEU A 66 -3.12 -17.28 8.93
C LEU A 66 -2.35 -17.65 10.20
N LYS A 67 -2.95 -18.46 11.06
CA LYS A 67 -2.39 -18.81 12.36
C LYS A 67 -0.97 -19.34 12.25
N ASP A 68 -0.04 -18.76 13.01
CA ASP A 68 1.38 -19.09 13.08
C ASP A 68 2.14 -18.94 11.75
N LYS A 69 1.58 -18.16 10.79
CA LYS A 69 2.20 -17.95 9.48
C LYS A 69 2.89 -16.59 9.39
N LYS A 70 3.94 -16.54 8.59
CA LYS A 70 4.51 -15.30 8.07
C LYS A 70 3.78 -14.96 6.78
N VAL A 71 3.11 -13.83 6.77
CA VAL A 71 2.20 -13.41 5.69
C VAL A 71 2.87 -12.33 4.86
N VAL A 72 2.88 -12.49 3.54
CA VAL A 72 3.16 -11.40 2.61
C VAL A 72 1.81 -10.91 2.04
N PHE A 73 1.46 -9.68 2.38
CA PHE A 73 0.26 -9.02 1.89
C PHE A 73 0.65 -8.00 0.82
N CYS A 74 0.01 -8.09 -0.36
CA CYS A 74 0.28 -7.19 -1.47
C CYS A 74 -0.91 -6.26 -1.68
N ASP A 75 -0.64 -4.97 -1.88
CA ASP A 75 -1.64 -3.96 -2.19
C ASP A 75 -1.17 -3.07 -3.34
N ASP A 76 -2.07 -2.31 -3.95
CA ASP A 76 -1.74 -1.42 -5.06
C ASP A 76 -1.07 -0.13 -4.59
N SER A 77 -1.62 0.52 -3.58
CA SER A 77 -1.15 1.83 -3.09
C SER A 77 -1.50 2.07 -1.63
N ILE A 78 -0.79 3.01 -0.99
CA ILE A 78 -1.14 3.52 0.34
C ILE A 78 -1.44 5.00 0.21
N VAL A 79 -2.71 5.37 0.42
CA VAL A 79 -3.16 6.78 0.42
C VAL A 79 -3.18 7.32 1.85
N ARG A 80 -4.19 6.97 2.62
CA ARG A 80 -4.37 7.44 4.02
C ARG A 80 -3.75 6.51 5.06
N GLY A 81 -3.50 5.25 4.70
CA GLY A 81 -2.95 4.22 5.56
C GLY A 81 -3.94 3.60 6.55
N THR A 82 -5.12 4.19 6.76
CA THR A 82 -6.10 3.72 7.75
C THR A 82 -6.60 2.31 7.44
N GLN A 83 -7.09 2.10 6.20
CA GLN A 83 -7.61 0.81 5.78
C GLN A 83 -6.53 -0.30 5.84
N LEU A 84 -5.31 0.02 5.42
CA LEU A 84 -4.21 -0.95 5.47
C LEU A 84 -3.86 -1.32 6.91
N ARG A 85 -3.82 -0.35 7.84
CA ARG A 85 -3.59 -0.59 9.26
C ARG A 85 -4.67 -1.49 9.87
N ASP A 86 -5.94 -1.25 9.52
CA ASP A 86 -7.05 -2.07 9.99
C ASP A 86 -6.94 -3.51 9.45
N ASN A 87 -6.56 -3.68 8.19
CA ASN A 87 -6.30 -4.99 7.58
C ASN A 87 -5.13 -5.71 8.29
N VAL A 88 -4.05 -5.00 8.58
CA VAL A 88 -2.88 -5.55 9.31
C VAL A 88 -3.29 -6.01 10.71
N LYS A 89 -4.03 -5.18 11.45
CA LYS A 89 -4.56 -5.53 12.76
C LYS A 89 -5.38 -6.82 12.70
N MET A 90 -6.28 -6.92 11.74
CA MET A 90 -7.09 -8.13 11.52
C MET A 90 -6.22 -9.37 11.24
N LEU A 91 -5.13 -9.24 10.45
CA LEU A 91 -4.22 -10.36 10.18
C LEU A 91 -3.55 -10.86 11.48
N TYR A 92 -3.09 -9.96 12.35
CA TYR A 92 -2.52 -10.33 13.65
C TYR A 92 -3.58 -10.91 14.60
N GLU A 93 -4.79 -10.38 14.64
CA GLU A 93 -5.91 -10.93 15.41
C GLU A 93 -6.28 -12.35 14.97
N CYS A 94 -6.09 -12.67 13.68
CA CYS A 94 -6.22 -14.02 13.14
C CYS A 94 -5.00 -14.93 13.42
N GLY A 95 -4.01 -14.46 14.19
CA GLY A 95 -2.86 -15.24 14.63
C GLY A 95 -1.68 -15.25 13.65
N ALA A 96 -1.59 -14.32 12.71
CA ALA A 96 -0.39 -14.17 11.87
C ALA A 96 0.83 -13.90 12.77
N LYS A 97 1.94 -14.58 12.50
CA LYS A 97 3.18 -14.43 13.27
C LYS A 97 3.99 -13.21 12.83
N GLU A 98 4.03 -12.95 11.55
CA GLU A 98 4.69 -11.79 10.94
C GLU A 98 3.85 -11.33 9.74
N VAL A 99 3.78 -10.02 9.52
CA VAL A 99 3.09 -9.40 8.38
C VAL A 99 4.06 -8.53 7.60
N HIS A 100 4.25 -8.87 6.34
CA HIS A 100 5.13 -8.18 5.41
C HIS A 100 4.29 -7.57 4.30
N ILE A 101 4.39 -6.26 4.10
CA ILE A 101 3.63 -5.55 3.06
C ILE A 101 4.50 -5.27 1.85
N ARG A 102 3.90 -5.48 0.66
CA ARG A 102 4.50 -5.14 -0.64
C ARG A 102 3.50 -4.31 -1.43
N ILE A 103 3.90 -3.10 -1.76
CA ILE A 103 3.07 -2.13 -2.50
C ILE A 103 3.57 -2.06 -3.93
N SER A 104 2.63 -2.13 -4.88
CA SER A 104 2.97 -2.17 -6.31
C SER A 104 3.37 -0.83 -6.90
N CYS A 105 3.03 0.28 -6.25
CA CYS A 105 3.48 1.60 -6.66
C CYS A 105 4.47 2.22 -5.66
N PRO A 106 5.19 3.30 -6.03
CA PRO A 106 5.95 4.12 -5.11
C PRO A 106 5.07 4.80 -4.06
N PRO A 107 5.65 5.36 -2.99
CA PRO A 107 4.91 6.21 -2.04
C PRO A 107 4.23 7.37 -2.77
N LEU A 108 2.95 7.61 -2.47
CA LEU A 108 2.20 8.74 -3.01
C LEU A 108 2.60 10.02 -2.27
N LEU A 109 3.30 10.93 -2.95
CA LEU A 109 3.75 12.20 -2.39
C LEU A 109 2.84 13.38 -2.76
N TYR A 110 2.10 13.27 -3.86
CA TYR A 110 1.27 14.33 -4.39
C TYR A 110 -0.16 13.85 -4.66
N GLY A 111 -1.13 14.71 -4.40
CA GLY A 111 -2.52 14.44 -4.77
C GLY A 111 -2.68 14.46 -6.29
N CYS A 112 -3.42 13.51 -6.84
CA CYS A 112 -3.72 13.48 -8.27
C CYS A 112 -4.89 14.44 -8.58
N PRO A 113 -4.73 15.41 -9.49
CA PRO A 113 -5.82 16.31 -9.86
C PRO A 113 -6.94 15.62 -10.67
N PHE A 114 -6.63 14.44 -11.24
CA PHE A 114 -7.56 13.71 -12.12
C PHE A 114 -8.28 12.55 -11.43
N LEU A 115 -7.73 12.01 -10.34
CA LEU A 115 -8.25 10.82 -9.67
C LEU A 115 -8.83 11.17 -8.30
N ASN A 116 -10.13 10.98 -8.13
CA ASN A 116 -10.86 11.38 -6.91
C ASN A 116 -10.41 10.66 -5.63
N PHE A 117 -9.81 9.48 -5.71
CA PHE A 117 -9.37 8.73 -4.52
C PHE A 117 -8.10 9.33 -3.87
N SER A 118 -7.30 10.05 -4.65
CA SER A 118 -6.13 10.81 -4.17
C SER A 118 -6.38 12.33 -4.19
N ASN A 119 -7.55 12.77 -4.66
CA ASN A 119 -7.99 14.15 -4.61
C ASN A 119 -8.46 14.47 -3.19
N SER A 120 -7.52 14.51 -2.28
CA SER A 120 -7.75 14.97 -0.92
C SER A 120 -7.89 16.48 -0.90
N LYS A 121 -8.78 16.99 -0.06
CA LYS A 121 -8.97 18.45 0.14
C LYS A 121 -7.66 19.12 0.61
N THR A 122 -6.76 18.34 1.18
CA THR A 122 -5.41 18.76 1.58
C THR A 122 -4.43 17.60 1.40
N ASP A 123 -3.17 17.90 1.03
CA ASP A 123 -2.09 16.89 0.94
C ASP A 123 -1.84 16.17 2.27
N MET A 124 -2.28 16.74 3.39
CA MET A 124 -2.17 16.13 4.73
C MET A 124 -3.05 14.89 4.92
N GLU A 125 -3.94 14.59 3.99
CA GLU A 125 -4.64 13.30 3.98
C GLU A 125 -3.73 12.15 3.51
N LEU A 126 -2.67 12.45 2.77
CA LEU A 126 -1.66 11.46 2.41
C LEU A 126 -0.83 11.09 3.66
N ILE A 127 -0.74 9.81 3.95
CA ILE A 127 0.06 9.32 5.09
C ILE A 127 1.53 9.73 4.94
N THR A 128 2.06 9.73 3.72
CA THR A 128 3.42 10.14 3.39
C THR A 128 3.71 11.58 3.82
N ARG A 129 2.78 12.50 3.55
CA ARG A 129 2.91 13.91 3.94
C ARG A 129 2.89 14.11 5.45
N ARG A 130 2.08 13.33 6.17
CA ARG A 130 2.10 13.33 7.64
C ARG A 130 3.43 12.84 8.19
N CYS A 131 3.95 11.75 7.63
CA CYS A 131 5.27 11.22 8.01
C CYS A 131 6.41 12.21 7.71
N ILE A 132 6.39 12.88 6.53
CA ILE A 132 7.39 13.90 6.20
C ILE A 132 7.31 15.07 7.18
N LYS A 133 6.10 15.52 7.53
CA LYS A 133 5.92 16.55 8.56
C LYS A 133 6.50 16.15 9.91
N GLU A 134 6.36 14.90 10.32
CA GLU A 134 6.96 14.38 11.55
C GLU A 134 8.49 14.33 11.47
N LEU A 135 9.06 14.01 10.31
CA LEU A 135 10.50 13.91 10.09
C LEU A 135 11.20 15.28 9.95
N GLU A 136 10.55 16.22 9.26
CA GLU A 136 11.16 17.50 8.83
C GLU A 136 10.56 18.74 9.51
N GLY A 137 9.44 18.57 10.24
CA GLY A 137 8.65 19.70 10.75
C GLY A 137 7.73 20.37 9.72
N ASP A 138 7.95 20.09 8.43
CA ASP A 138 7.19 20.63 7.30
C ASP A 138 6.88 19.49 6.29
N ALA A 139 5.60 19.38 5.89
CA ALA A 139 5.13 18.36 4.96
C ALA A 139 5.59 18.54 3.51
N TYR A 140 6.15 19.71 3.18
CA TYR A 140 6.53 20.08 1.81
C TYR A 140 8.05 20.13 1.59
N LYS A 141 8.82 19.88 2.63
CA LYS A 141 10.27 19.97 2.59
C LYS A 141 10.90 18.72 1.94
N ASN A 142 11.90 18.93 1.10
CA ASN A 142 12.78 17.89 0.55
C ASN A 142 12.04 16.79 -0.25
N LEU A 143 10.90 17.09 -0.89
CA LEU A 143 10.05 16.09 -1.55
C LEU A 143 10.76 15.33 -2.66
N GLU A 144 11.68 15.96 -3.37
CA GLU A 144 12.52 15.35 -4.40
C GLU A 144 13.36 14.20 -3.83
N TYR A 145 13.88 14.33 -2.61
CA TYR A 145 14.63 13.24 -1.96
C TYR A 145 13.72 12.11 -1.46
N TYR A 146 12.47 12.42 -1.14
CA TYR A 146 11.48 11.42 -0.75
C TYR A 146 10.89 10.64 -1.94
N SER A 147 11.00 11.16 -3.16
CA SER A 147 10.63 10.47 -4.39
C SER A 147 11.71 9.53 -4.93
N ASP A 148 12.97 9.77 -4.56
CA ASP A 148 14.12 8.97 -4.99
C ASP A 148 14.39 7.82 -3.99
N HIS A 149 14.15 6.59 -4.44
CA HIS A 149 14.29 5.37 -3.64
C HIS A 149 15.74 5.06 -3.20
N THR A 150 16.75 5.77 -3.74
CA THR A 150 18.16 5.59 -3.38
C THR A 150 18.59 6.45 -2.18
N THR A 151 17.77 7.39 -1.78
CA THR A 151 18.10 8.36 -0.73
C THR A 151 17.83 7.85 0.68
N LYS A 152 18.52 8.48 1.65
CA LYS A 152 18.28 8.23 3.07
C LYS A 152 16.90 8.73 3.50
N GLN A 153 16.42 9.83 2.94
CA GLN A 153 15.11 10.40 3.20
C GLN A 153 14.00 9.43 2.83
N TYR A 154 14.07 8.84 1.64
CA TYR A 154 13.15 7.78 1.24
C TYR A 154 13.16 6.59 2.21
N ALA A 155 14.34 6.11 2.59
CA ALA A 155 14.48 5.02 3.54
C ALA A 155 13.84 5.34 4.90
N ASN A 156 14.05 6.57 5.40
CA ASN A 156 13.42 7.06 6.63
C ASN A 156 11.89 7.14 6.52
N LEU A 157 11.37 7.60 5.38
CA LEU A 157 9.93 7.64 5.12
C LEU A 157 9.32 6.23 5.14
N VAL A 158 9.94 5.28 4.44
CA VAL A 158 9.46 3.88 4.41
C VAL A 158 9.46 3.26 5.80
N GLU A 159 10.50 3.51 6.61
CA GLU A 159 10.57 3.03 7.98
C GLU A 159 9.52 3.70 8.89
N MET A 160 9.26 4.99 8.71
CA MET A 160 8.20 5.69 9.44
C MET A 160 6.82 5.11 9.07
N LEU A 161 6.54 4.94 7.78
CA LEU A 161 5.32 4.31 7.28
C LEU A 161 5.15 2.90 7.84
N ARG A 162 6.22 2.10 7.86
CA ARG A 162 6.23 0.75 8.44
C ARG A 162 5.75 0.77 9.90
N LYS A 163 6.27 1.70 10.70
CA LYS A 163 5.90 1.87 12.11
C LYS A 163 4.46 2.30 12.27
N HIS A 164 4.00 3.29 11.48
CA HIS A 164 2.62 3.78 11.52
C HIS A 164 1.58 2.72 11.13
N ILE A 165 1.92 1.84 10.19
CA ILE A 165 1.06 0.74 9.75
C ILE A 165 1.14 -0.45 10.72
N GLY A 166 2.28 -0.62 11.44
CA GLY A 166 2.47 -1.67 12.42
C GLY A 166 2.84 -3.02 11.82
N VAL A 167 3.71 -3.05 10.80
CA VAL A 167 4.12 -4.28 10.10
C VAL A 167 5.59 -4.60 10.31
N ASP A 168 5.98 -5.87 10.12
CA ASP A 168 7.36 -6.33 10.25
C ASP A 168 8.25 -5.81 9.11
N SER A 169 7.72 -5.71 7.90
CA SER A 169 8.41 -5.05 6.79
C SER A 169 7.47 -4.43 5.78
N LEU A 170 7.89 -3.31 5.21
CA LEU A 170 7.21 -2.58 4.15
C LEU A 170 8.19 -2.30 3.01
N LYS A 171 7.78 -2.59 1.78
CA LYS A 171 8.52 -2.21 0.57
C LYS A 171 7.57 -1.73 -0.51
N PHE A 172 8.04 -0.78 -1.29
CA PHE A 172 7.37 -0.22 -2.46
C PHE A 172 8.12 -0.60 -3.73
N ASN A 173 7.43 -0.60 -4.85
CA ASN A 173 8.08 -0.62 -6.16
C ASN A 173 8.65 0.77 -6.49
N THR A 174 9.54 0.79 -7.48
CA THR A 174 10.10 2.03 -8.01
C THR A 174 9.32 2.50 -9.25
N ILE A 175 9.46 3.78 -9.59
CA ILE A 175 8.85 4.36 -10.80
C ILE A 175 9.35 3.62 -12.04
N ASP A 176 10.64 3.29 -12.10
CA ASP A 176 11.23 2.61 -13.25
C ASP A 176 10.65 1.22 -13.46
N ILE A 177 10.49 0.43 -12.38
CA ILE A 177 9.85 -0.89 -12.47
C ILE A 177 8.41 -0.79 -13.00
N ILE A 178 7.66 0.25 -12.60
CA ILE A 178 6.30 0.46 -13.12
C ILE A 178 6.33 0.82 -14.59
N ARG A 179 7.21 1.74 -15.00
CA ARG A 179 7.37 2.14 -16.40
C ARG A 179 7.73 0.96 -17.28
N ASP A 180 8.69 0.15 -16.84
CA ASP A 180 9.11 -1.08 -17.54
C ASP A 180 7.97 -2.10 -17.64
N ALA A 181 7.17 -2.25 -16.58
CA ALA A 181 6.03 -3.17 -16.57
C ALA A 181 4.88 -2.73 -17.49
N ILE A 182 4.68 -1.41 -17.66
CA ILE A 182 3.69 -0.82 -18.57
C ILE A 182 4.17 -0.97 -20.04
N GLY A 183 5.47 -0.83 -20.29
CA GLY A 183 6.07 -0.99 -21.62
C GLY A 183 5.75 0.15 -22.60
N LEU A 184 5.32 1.31 -22.10
CA LEU A 184 5.08 2.51 -22.89
C LEU A 184 6.26 3.49 -22.79
N PRO A 185 6.44 4.41 -23.76
CA PRO A 185 7.43 5.48 -23.67
C PRO A 185 7.25 6.29 -22.37
N LYS A 186 8.36 6.64 -21.72
CA LYS A 186 8.34 7.33 -20.41
C LYS A 186 7.54 8.64 -20.45
N GLU A 187 7.55 9.32 -21.58
CA GLU A 187 6.88 10.60 -21.81
C GLU A 187 5.35 10.47 -21.85
N THR A 188 4.84 9.26 -22.04
CA THR A 188 3.41 8.96 -22.10
C THR A 188 2.84 8.48 -20.76
N ILE A 189 3.69 8.27 -19.76
CA ILE A 189 3.29 7.77 -18.45
C ILE A 189 3.35 8.90 -17.41
N CYS A 190 2.19 9.26 -16.87
CA CYS A 190 2.13 10.23 -15.78
C CYS A 190 2.64 9.61 -14.47
N THR A 191 3.61 10.26 -13.84
CA THR A 191 4.16 9.89 -12.53
C THR A 191 3.97 10.98 -11.46
N HIS A 192 3.12 11.97 -11.74
CA HIS A 192 2.88 13.12 -10.87
C HIS A 192 2.64 12.75 -9.40
N CYS A 193 1.84 11.73 -9.13
CA CYS A 193 1.52 11.33 -7.76
C CYS A 193 2.74 10.88 -6.95
N PHE A 194 3.83 10.48 -7.62
CA PHE A 194 5.02 9.93 -7.00
C PHE A 194 6.17 10.94 -6.94
N ASP A 195 6.39 11.70 -8.01
CA ASP A 195 7.57 12.58 -8.17
C ASP A 195 7.23 14.05 -8.44
N GLY A 196 5.95 14.41 -8.55
CA GLY A 196 5.51 15.77 -8.80
C GLY A 196 5.66 16.25 -10.25
N THR A 197 6.14 15.39 -11.15
CA THR A 197 6.26 15.76 -12.57
C THR A 197 4.89 16.00 -13.19
N SER A 198 4.71 17.12 -13.86
CA SER A 198 3.44 17.42 -14.54
C SER A 198 3.36 16.73 -15.89
N TYR A 199 2.25 16.05 -16.13
CA TYR A 199 1.91 15.52 -17.44
C TYR A 199 1.32 16.64 -18.32
N GLY A 200 1.95 16.92 -19.45
CA GLY A 200 1.31 17.65 -20.55
C GLY A 200 1.36 19.17 -20.50
N HIS A 201 2.21 19.79 -19.73
CA HIS A 201 2.58 21.20 -19.92
C HIS A 201 3.88 21.32 -20.70
N LYS A 202 3.79 21.18 -21.99
CA LYS A 202 4.68 21.81 -22.98
C LYS A 202 3.89 22.86 -23.72
#